data_42544243ca7443414a9c1af558f55eb5
#
_entry.id   42544243ca7443414a9c1af558f55eb5
#
_cell.length_a   1.000
_cell.length_b   1.000
_cell.length_c   1.000
_cell.angle_alpha   90.00
_cell.angle_beta   90.00
_cell.angle_gamma   90.00
#
_symmetry.space_group_name_H-M   'P 1'
#
loop_
_entity.id
_entity.type
_entity.pdbx_description
1 polymer ?
#
loop_
_entity_poly.entity_id
_entity_poly.type
_entity_poly.pdbx_seq_one_letter_code
_entity_poly.pdbx_strand_id
1 'polypeptide(L)'
;MAKDNKKLVQAITSQEENFAQWYTDICVKAELVEYSSVKGFIILRPYGQAIWELIQKDLDTRFKATGHENVAMPVLIPESLLQKEGELVNGFAPEVAWVTMGGSDPLEERLAVRPTSETMFCDHWSRVLHSYRELPMKYNQWCSVVRWEKTTRPFLRSREFWWQE
;
A
#
# COMPACT_ATOMS: atom_id res chain seq x y z
N MET A 1 10.19 -11.00 -48.15
CA MET A 1 8.98 -11.64 -47.62
C MET A 1 8.85 -11.22 -46.13
N ALA A 2 8.00 -10.26 -45.85
CA ALA A 2 7.72 -9.85 -44.49
C ALA A 2 6.93 -10.96 -43.79
N LYS A 3 7.42 -11.49 -42.68
CA LYS A 3 6.68 -12.40 -41.84
C LYS A 3 5.47 -11.64 -41.27
N ASP A 4 4.29 -12.03 -41.72
CA ASP A 4 3.03 -11.60 -41.17
C ASP A 4 2.96 -12.07 -39.72
N ASN A 5 3.36 -11.19 -38.79
CA ASN A 5 3.21 -11.42 -37.34
C ASN A 5 1.73 -11.32 -37.01
N LYS A 6 0.97 -12.40 -37.21
CA LYS A 6 -0.38 -12.54 -36.68
C LYS A 6 -0.30 -12.25 -35.17
N LYS A 7 -0.89 -11.12 -34.76
CA LYS A 7 -1.04 -10.80 -33.35
C LYS A 7 -1.66 -12.01 -32.64
N LEU A 8 -0.88 -12.71 -31.85
CA LEU A 8 -1.34 -13.87 -31.07
C LEU A 8 -2.44 -13.52 -30.05
N VAL A 9 -2.54 -12.25 -29.67
CA VAL A 9 -3.53 -11.76 -28.71
C VAL A 9 -4.24 -10.54 -29.31
N GLN A 10 -5.56 -10.62 -29.41
CA GLN A 10 -6.40 -9.51 -29.85
C GLN A 10 -6.75 -8.61 -28.67
N ALA A 11 -6.92 -7.31 -28.93
CA ALA A 11 -7.36 -6.29 -27.97
C ALA A 11 -6.38 -5.95 -26.83
N ILE A 12 -5.08 -6.19 -27.02
CA ILE A 12 -4.00 -5.71 -26.15
C ILE A 12 -3.00 -4.94 -27.02
N THR A 13 -2.54 -3.80 -26.52
CA THR A 13 -1.46 -3.04 -27.14
C THR A 13 -0.18 -3.88 -27.17
N SER A 14 0.60 -3.80 -28.22
CA SER A 14 1.89 -4.49 -28.28
C SER A 14 2.87 -3.90 -27.26
N GLN A 15 3.67 -4.73 -26.62
CA GLN A 15 4.72 -4.31 -25.68
C GLN A 15 5.74 -3.38 -26.36
N GLU A 16 6.08 -3.66 -27.61
CA GLU A 16 7.04 -2.89 -28.41
C GLU A 16 6.47 -1.52 -28.81
N GLU A 17 5.16 -1.44 -29.05
CA GLU A 17 4.47 -0.21 -29.43
C GLU A 17 4.30 0.75 -28.23
N ASN A 18 3.81 0.25 -27.11
CA ASN A 18 3.62 1.03 -25.88
C ASN A 18 3.61 0.13 -24.65
N PHE A 19 4.75 0.02 -23.98
CA PHE A 19 4.92 -0.82 -22.79
C PHE A 19 3.93 -0.47 -21.66
N ALA A 20 3.70 0.81 -21.42
CA ALA A 20 2.83 1.26 -20.33
C ALA A 20 1.36 0.88 -20.58
N GLN A 21 0.91 1.00 -21.84
CA GLN A 21 -0.44 0.60 -22.23
C GLN A 21 -0.58 -0.93 -22.24
N TRP A 22 0.42 -1.64 -22.79
CA TRP A 22 0.47 -3.10 -22.73
C TRP A 22 0.32 -3.64 -21.31
N TYR A 23 1.08 -3.08 -20.34
CA TYR A 23 0.98 -3.46 -18.94
C TYR A 23 -0.44 -3.25 -18.39
N THR A 24 -1.03 -2.08 -18.67
CA THR A 24 -2.39 -1.75 -18.23
C THR A 24 -3.42 -2.71 -18.82
N ASP A 25 -3.33 -2.97 -20.15
CA ASP A 25 -4.25 -3.85 -20.86
C ASP A 25 -4.19 -5.27 -20.29
N ILE A 26 -2.98 -5.79 -19.99
CA ILE A 26 -2.82 -7.11 -19.36
C ILE A 26 -3.49 -7.15 -18.00
N CYS A 27 -3.23 -6.19 -17.11
CA CYS A 27 -3.80 -6.19 -15.77
C CYS A 27 -5.32 -6.19 -15.78
N VAL A 28 -5.94 -5.42 -16.68
CA VAL A 28 -7.40 -5.34 -16.82
C VAL A 28 -7.97 -6.57 -17.52
N LYS A 29 -7.37 -7.00 -18.64
CA LYS A 29 -7.86 -8.15 -19.42
C LYS A 29 -7.69 -9.50 -18.71
N ALA A 30 -6.65 -9.65 -17.92
CA ALA A 30 -6.46 -10.81 -17.04
C ALA A 30 -7.36 -10.76 -15.78
N GLU A 31 -8.22 -9.76 -15.69
CA GLU A 31 -9.15 -9.58 -14.56
C GLU A 31 -8.46 -9.50 -13.19
N LEU A 32 -7.24 -8.99 -13.15
CA LEU A 32 -6.50 -8.77 -11.90
C LEU A 32 -7.05 -7.58 -11.14
N VAL A 33 -7.39 -6.50 -11.88
CA VAL A 33 -7.86 -5.24 -11.31
C VAL A 33 -8.99 -4.64 -12.13
N GLU A 34 -9.74 -3.75 -11.47
CA GLU A 34 -10.71 -2.84 -12.09
C GLU A 34 -10.45 -1.43 -11.55
N TYR A 35 -10.77 -0.40 -12.33
CA TYR A 35 -10.68 0.98 -11.85
C TYR A 35 -11.84 1.28 -10.89
N SER A 36 -11.53 1.92 -9.77
CA SER A 36 -12.56 2.38 -8.84
C SER A 36 -13.14 3.73 -9.31
N SER A 37 -14.25 4.14 -8.69
CA SER A 37 -14.84 5.47 -8.89
C SER A 37 -13.94 6.61 -8.38
N VAL A 38 -12.97 6.32 -7.53
CA VAL A 38 -11.99 7.28 -7.02
C VAL A 38 -10.74 7.20 -7.87
N LYS A 39 -10.39 8.32 -8.52
CA LYS A 39 -9.24 8.39 -9.44
C LYS A 39 -7.93 7.97 -8.75
N GLY A 40 -7.21 7.03 -9.36
CA GLY A 40 -5.94 6.51 -8.87
C GLY A 40 -6.07 5.35 -7.89
N PHE A 41 -7.29 4.95 -7.54
CA PHE A 41 -7.59 3.76 -6.76
C PHE A 41 -8.06 2.63 -7.66
N ILE A 42 -7.83 1.41 -7.25
CA ILE A 42 -8.24 0.20 -7.97
C ILE A 42 -9.07 -0.70 -7.08
N ILE A 43 -9.85 -1.55 -7.73
CA ILE A 43 -10.49 -2.72 -7.11
C ILE A 43 -9.61 -3.91 -7.46
N LEU A 44 -9.06 -4.58 -6.46
CA LEU A 44 -8.35 -5.85 -6.67
C LEU A 44 -9.39 -6.94 -6.89
N ARG A 45 -9.45 -7.48 -8.12
CA ARG A 45 -10.44 -8.49 -8.50
C ARG A 45 -10.03 -9.88 -7.96
N PRO A 46 -10.92 -10.88 -7.98
CA PRO A 46 -10.65 -12.19 -7.37
C PRO A 46 -9.34 -12.85 -7.77
N TYR A 47 -8.91 -12.76 -9.02
CA TYR A 47 -7.63 -13.31 -9.45
C TYR A 47 -6.44 -12.54 -8.87
N GLY A 48 -6.51 -11.20 -8.87
CA GLY A 48 -5.48 -10.37 -8.23
C GLY A 48 -5.44 -10.59 -6.72
N GLN A 49 -6.60 -10.68 -6.09
CA GLN A 49 -6.72 -10.96 -4.65
C GLN A 49 -6.15 -12.34 -4.30
N ALA A 50 -6.41 -13.36 -5.09
CA ALA A 50 -5.87 -14.70 -4.86
C ALA A 50 -4.33 -14.73 -4.92
N ILE A 51 -3.71 -13.96 -5.84
CA ILE A 51 -2.26 -13.82 -5.88
C ILE A 51 -1.75 -13.21 -4.57
N TRP A 52 -2.39 -12.14 -4.10
CA TRP A 52 -2.02 -11.48 -2.85
C TRP A 52 -2.15 -12.43 -1.65
N GLU A 53 -3.23 -13.15 -1.54
CA GLU A 53 -3.47 -14.11 -0.45
C GLU A 53 -2.43 -15.23 -0.41
N LEU A 54 -1.99 -15.72 -1.57
CA LEU A 54 -0.92 -16.72 -1.65
C LEU A 54 0.42 -16.17 -1.17
N ILE A 55 0.76 -14.94 -1.58
CA ILE A 55 1.98 -14.25 -1.12
C ILE A 55 1.92 -14.04 0.39
N GLN A 56 0.80 -13.49 0.87
CA GLN A 56 0.60 -13.23 2.30
C GLN A 56 0.71 -14.52 3.12
N LYS A 57 0.07 -15.60 2.69
CA LYS A 57 0.10 -16.88 3.39
C LYS A 57 1.50 -17.46 3.51
N ASP A 58 2.29 -17.43 2.43
CA ASP A 58 3.67 -17.95 2.46
C ASP A 58 4.56 -17.10 3.38
N LEU A 59 4.54 -15.78 3.21
CA LEU A 59 5.36 -14.87 4.00
C LEU A 59 4.95 -14.85 5.48
N ASP A 60 3.65 -14.81 5.79
CA ASP A 60 3.15 -14.82 7.18
C ASP A 60 3.61 -16.09 7.93
N THR A 61 3.61 -17.24 7.25
CA THR A 61 4.12 -18.48 7.81
C THR A 61 5.60 -18.37 8.17
N ARG A 62 6.40 -17.75 7.31
CA ARG A 62 7.85 -17.54 7.52
C ARG A 62 8.13 -16.55 8.64
N PHE A 63 7.38 -15.44 8.70
CA PHE A 63 7.50 -14.45 9.78
C PHE A 63 7.20 -15.09 11.13
N LYS A 64 6.09 -15.82 11.24
CA LYS A 64 5.71 -16.52 12.48
C LYS A 64 6.75 -17.56 12.91
N ALA A 65 7.37 -18.27 11.96
CA ALA A 65 8.45 -19.20 12.25
C ALA A 65 9.71 -18.54 12.86
N THR A 66 9.89 -17.23 12.65
CA THR A 66 10.97 -16.42 13.23
C THR A 66 10.55 -15.64 14.47
N GLY A 67 9.35 -15.92 15.01
CA GLY A 67 8.84 -15.32 16.25
C GLY A 67 8.21 -13.94 16.07
N HIS A 68 7.75 -13.61 14.86
CA HIS A 68 6.97 -12.39 14.65
C HIS A 68 5.50 -12.60 15.04
N GLU A 69 4.91 -11.58 15.61
CA GLU A 69 3.51 -11.55 16.03
C GLU A 69 2.75 -10.51 15.19
N ASN A 70 1.58 -10.90 14.67
CA ASN A 70 0.76 -10.00 13.88
C ASN A 70 0.04 -8.99 14.78
N VAL A 71 0.12 -7.73 14.41
CA VAL A 71 -0.58 -6.61 15.06
C VAL A 71 -1.40 -5.83 14.04
N ALA A 72 -2.23 -4.92 14.52
CA ALA A 72 -2.99 -3.99 13.67
C ALA A 72 -2.87 -2.58 14.24
N MET A 73 -2.20 -1.70 13.50
CA MET A 73 -2.14 -0.27 13.83
C MET A 73 -3.33 0.48 13.21
N PRO A 74 -3.77 1.59 13.82
CA PRO A 74 -4.84 2.42 13.29
C PRO A 74 -4.56 2.92 11.87
N VAL A 75 -5.61 3.12 11.07
CA VAL A 75 -5.47 3.67 9.71
C VAL A 75 -5.19 5.17 9.70
N LEU A 76 -5.52 5.88 10.78
CA LEU A 76 -5.39 7.33 10.90
C LEU A 76 -4.22 7.69 11.81
N ILE A 77 -3.41 8.64 11.37
CA ILE A 77 -2.24 9.16 12.09
C ILE A 77 -2.46 10.65 12.36
N PRO A 78 -2.31 11.13 13.60
CA PRO A 78 -2.33 12.56 13.89
C PRO A 78 -1.24 13.32 13.13
N GLU A 79 -1.56 14.51 12.62
CA GLU A 79 -0.60 15.35 11.91
C GLU A 79 0.64 15.66 12.75
N SER A 80 0.45 15.94 14.04
CA SER A 80 1.52 16.19 15.01
C SER A 80 2.53 15.04 15.10
N LEU A 81 2.06 13.80 14.94
CA LEU A 81 2.93 12.61 14.96
C LEU A 81 3.76 12.51 13.67
N LEU A 82 3.17 12.80 12.51
CA LEU A 82 3.91 12.82 11.23
C LEU A 82 4.92 13.97 11.14
N GLN A 83 4.63 15.12 11.77
CA GLN A 83 5.58 16.24 11.81
C GLN A 83 6.85 15.88 12.57
N LYS A 84 6.74 15.14 13.69
CA LYS A 84 7.91 14.63 14.42
C LYS A 84 8.79 13.74 13.56
N GLU A 85 8.21 12.94 12.67
CA GLU A 85 8.97 12.12 11.73
C GLU A 85 9.68 12.96 10.67
N GLY A 86 9.01 13.98 10.13
CA GLY A 86 9.57 14.90 9.13
C GLY A 86 10.80 15.67 9.63
N GLU A 87 10.91 15.89 10.95
CA GLU A 87 12.09 16.46 11.58
C GLU A 87 13.25 15.46 11.68
N LEU A 88 12.97 14.16 11.75
CA LEU A 88 13.95 13.10 11.91
C LEU A 88 14.46 12.54 10.57
N VAL A 89 13.63 12.59 9.52
CA VAL A 89 13.92 12.01 8.21
C VAL A 89 13.94 13.10 7.14
N ASN A 90 15.10 13.62 6.82
CA ASN A 90 15.28 14.57 5.73
C ASN A 90 14.83 13.96 4.38
N GLY A 91 13.76 14.51 3.79
CA GLY A 91 13.36 14.23 2.42
C GLY A 91 12.17 13.29 2.23
N PHE A 92 11.58 12.73 3.29
CA PHE A 92 10.35 11.95 3.17
C PHE A 92 9.13 12.82 3.52
N ALA A 93 8.50 13.39 2.50
CA ALA A 93 7.19 14.03 2.63
C ALA A 93 6.22 13.33 1.66
N PRO A 94 5.63 12.19 2.04
CA PRO A 94 4.64 11.53 1.20
C PRO A 94 3.45 12.45 0.99
N GLU A 95 2.93 12.53 -0.24
CA GLU A 95 1.64 13.16 -0.46
C GLU A 95 0.59 12.31 0.28
N VAL A 96 -0.02 12.87 1.33
CA VAL A 96 -0.99 12.17 2.18
C VAL A 96 -2.42 12.58 1.86
N ALA A 97 -3.37 11.69 2.13
CA ALA A 97 -4.79 12.01 2.17
C ALA A 97 -5.15 12.49 3.57
N TRP A 98 -5.75 13.66 3.69
CA TRP A 98 -6.12 14.27 4.96
C TRP A 98 -7.60 14.07 5.29
N VAL A 99 -7.88 13.65 6.52
CA VAL A 99 -9.20 13.64 7.13
C VAL A 99 -9.29 14.88 8.02
N THR A 100 -10.25 15.75 7.71
CA THR A 100 -10.41 17.06 8.37
C THR A 100 -11.73 17.17 9.13
N MET A 101 -12.62 16.18 8.96
CA MET A 101 -13.94 16.17 9.60
C MET A 101 -14.26 14.80 10.19
N GLY A 102 -14.88 14.76 11.34
CA GLY A 102 -15.48 13.58 11.97
C GLY A 102 -17.00 13.72 11.96
N GLY A 103 -17.68 12.97 11.07
CA GLY A 103 -19.11 13.23 10.83
C GLY A 103 -19.31 14.60 10.19
N SER A 104 -20.05 15.49 10.85
CA SER A 104 -20.32 16.86 10.39
C SER A 104 -19.39 17.90 11.03
N ASP A 105 -18.60 17.51 12.01
CA ASP A 105 -17.80 18.44 12.80
C ASP A 105 -16.34 18.47 12.33
N PRO A 106 -15.72 19.65 12.23
CA PRO A 106 -14.28 19.77 11.97
C PRO A 106 -13.49 19.10 13.12
N LEU A 107 -12.41 18.41 12.75
CA LEU A 107 -11.46 17.89 13.73
C LEU A 107 -10.58 19.04 14.26
N GLU A 108 -10.22 18.99 15.55
CA GLU A 108 -9.26 19.91 16.15
C GLU A 108 -7.87 19.80 15.52
N GLU A 109 -7.49 18.57 15.13
CA GLU A 109 -6.25 18.26 14.44
C GLU A 109 -6.56 17.41 13.21
N ARG A 110 -5.88 17.68 12.08
CA ARG A 110 -6.00 16.86 10.87
C ARG A 110 -5.39 15.47 11.11
N LEU A 111 -6.03 14.47 10.52
CA LEU A 111 -5.53 13.10 10.55
C LEU A 111 -5.11 12.70 9.14
N ALA A 112 -3.95 12.09 9.00
CA ALA A 112 -3.51 11.49 7.75
C ALA A 112 -4.04 10.06 7.63
N VAL A 113 -4.54 9.69 6.47
CA VAL A 113 -4.67 8.26 6.14
C VAL A 113 -3.26 7.72 5.98
N ARG A 114 -2.88 6.72 6.74
CA ARG A 114 -1.49 6.24 6.85
C ARG A 114 -0.81 6.03 5.50
N PRO A 115 0.29 6.73 5.21
CA PRO A 115 1.14 6.46 4.05
C PRO A 115 2.18 5.39 4.36
N THR A 116 2.40 5.13 5.64
CA THR A 116 3.32 4.17 6.28
C THR A 116 2.98 4.13 7.77
N SER A 117 3.43 3.15 8.54
CA SER A 117 3.05 3.03 9.96
C SER A 117 4.21 3.08 10.95
N GLU A 118 5.46 3.25 10.50
CA GLU A 118 6.65 3.23 11.38
C GLU A 118 6.53 4.21 12.54
N THR A 119 6.00 5.40 12.28
CA THR A 119 5.79 6.43 13.31
C THR A 119 4.85 5.94 14.41
N MET A 120 3.78 5.22 14.04
CA MET A 120 2.85 4.65 15.01
C MET A 120 3.47 3.50 15.80
N PHE A 121 4.29 2.65 15.16
CA PHE A 121 5.04 1.61 15.84
C PHE A 121 6.00 2.21 16.86
N CYS A 122 6.77 3.23 16.47
CA CYS A 122 7.69 3.92 17.36
C CYS A 122 6.98 4.61 18.53
N ASP A 123 5.86 5.28 18.26
CA ASP A 123 5.04 5.90 19.31
C ASP A 123 4.46 4.84 20.27
N HIS A 124 3.96 3.72 19.76
CA HIS A 124 3.49 2.60 20.57
C HIS A 124 4.61 2.04 21.44
N TRP A 125 5.75 1.69 20.86
CA TRP A 125 6.87 1.13 21.60
C TRP A 125 7.43 2.09 22.64
N SER A 126 7.46 3.40 22.38
CA SER A 126 7.89 4.40 23.36
C SER A 126 7.04 4.40 24.64
N ARG A 127 5.81 3.92 24.55
CA ARG A 127 4.86 3.86 25.68
C ARG A 127 4.84 2.51 26.39
N VAL A 128 5.16 1.43 25.70
CA VAL A 128 5.03 0.07 26.25
C VAL A 128 6.36 -0.57 26.60
N LEU A 129 7.47 -0.14 26.00
CA LEU A 129 8.79 -0.69 26.24
C LEU A 129 9.45 0.03 27.43
N HIS A 130 9.57 -0.64 28.55
CA HIS A 130 10.14 -0.08 29.79
C HIS A 130 11.52 -0.63 30.11
N SER A 131 11.91 -1.75 29.50
CA SER A 131 13.19 -2.41 29.78
C SER A 131 13.75 -3.14 28.54
N TYR A 132 15.06 -3.14 28.41
CA TYR A 132 15.75 -3.96 27.37
C TYR A 132 15.46 -5.46 27.50
N ARG A 133 14.99 -5.92 28.66
CA ARG A 133 14.61 -7.32 28.91
C ARG A 133 13.32 -7.73 28.19
N GLU A 134 12.55 -6.76 27.70
CA GLU A 134 11.34 -6.97 26.92
C GLU A 134 11.63 -7.17 25.42
N LEU A 135 12.90 -7.02 25.05
CA LEU A 135 13.40 -7.23 23.67
C LEU A 135 13.88 -8.67 23.46
N PRO A 136 13.78 -9.20 22.23
CA PRO A 136 13.28 -8.53 21.04
C PRO A 136 11.75 -8.52 20.96
N MET A 137 11.14 -7.39 20.58
CA MET A 137 9.77 -7.30 20.11
C MET A 137 9.77 -7.38 18.59
N LYS A 138 9.03 -8.32 18.01
CA LYS A 138 8.97 -8.53 16.56
C LYS A 138 7.52 -8.50 16.13
N TYR A 139 7.08 -7.36 15.64
CA TYR A 139 5.73 -7.19 15.13
C TYR A 139 5.70 -7.25 13.62
N ASN A 140 4.59 -7.68 13.09
CA ASN A 140 4.27 -7.70 11.68
C ASN A 140 2.86 -7.19 11.48
N GLN A 141 2.64 -6.35 10.48
CA GLN A 141 1.32 -5.89 10.09
C GLN A 141 1.08 -6.13 8.61
N TRP A 142 -0.08 -6.72 8.30
CA TRP A 142 -0.64 -6.77 6.96
C TRP A 142 -1.69 -5.67 6.83
N CYS A 143 -1.48 -4.73 5.95
CA CYS A 143 -2.38 -3.60 5.82
C CYS A 143 -2.39 -2.98 4.43
N SER A 144 -3.30 -2.02 4.20
CA SER A 144 -3.19 -1.08 3.10
C SER A 144 -2.66 0.26 3.59
N VAL A 145 -2.00 0.97 2.68
CA VAL A 145 -1.52 2.34 2.87
C VAL A 145 -1.98 3.20 1.71
N VAL A 146 -2.06 4.51 1.94
CA VAL A 146 -2.50 5.48 0.93
C VAL A 146 -1.41 6.52 0.71
N ARG A 147 -0.91 6.60 -0.53
CA ARG A 147 0.01 7.66 -0.97
C ARG A 147 -0.65 8.43 -2.11
N TRP A 148 -0.92 9.72 -1.90
CA TRP A 148 -1.67 10.56 -2.85
C TRP A 148 -0.82 10.98 -4.04
N GLU A 149 -0.18 10.00 -4.70
CA GLU A 149 0.74 10.24 -5.81
C GLU A 149 0.02 10.79 -7.04
N LYS A 150 0.70 11.67 -7.79
CA LYS A 150 0.18 12.25 -9.04
C LYS A 150 0.12 11.23 -10.17
N THR A 151 1.13 10.35 -10.23
CA THR A 151 1.26 9.34 -11.29
C THR A 151 1.02 7.95 -10.72
N THR A 152 -0.01 7.28 -11.21
CA THR A 152 -0.37 5.92 -10.82
C THR A 152 -0.39 4.98 -12.02
N ARG A 153 -0.27 3.67 -11.75
CA ARG A 153 -0.47 2.58 -12.71
C ARG A 153 -1.31 1.49 -12.02
N PRO A 154 -2.24 0.83 -12.73
CA PRO A 154 -3.06 -0.21 -12.12
C PRO A 154 -2.19 -1.36 -11.61
N PHE A 155 -2.71 -2.07 -10.60
CA PHE A 155 -2.15 -3.24 -9.95
C PHE A 155 -0.95 -2.95 -9.04
N LEU A 156 0.21 -2.51 -9.55
CA LEU A 156 1.43 -2.35 -8.73
C LEU A 156 1.68 -0.94 -8.20
N ARG A 157 1.03 0.09 -8.75
CA ARG A 157 1.23 1.48 -8.36
C ARG A 157 -0.07 2.27 -8.36
N SER A 158 -0.97 1.92 -7.46
CA SER A 158 -2.19 2.67 -7.16
C SER A 158 -1.97 3.60 -5.96
N ARG A 159 -2.90 4.50 -5.70
CA ARG A 159 -2.85 5.38 -4.53
C ARG A 159 -3.04 4.62 -3.23
N GLU A 160 -3.82 3.56 -3.24
CA GLU A 160 -3.91 2.59 -2.17
C GLU A 160 -3.28 1.27 -2.64
N PHE A 161 -2.45 0.69 -1.83
CA PHE A 161 -1.84 -0.62 -2.10
C PHE A 161 -1.65 -1.41 -0.81
N TRP A 162 -1.62 -2.71 -0.97
CA TRP A 162 -1.43 -3.64 0.13
C TRP A 162 0.05 -3.95 0.29
N TRP A 163 0.49 -4.00 1.52
CA TRP A 163 1.86 -4.37 1.83
C TRP A 163 1.98 -5.04 3.19
N GLN A 164 3.21 -5.30 3.58
CA GLN A 164 3.64 -5.80 4.87
C GLN A 164 4.62 -4.79 5.50
N GLU A 165 4.48 -4.57 6.77
CA GLU A 165 5.35 -3.75 7.62
C GLU A 165 5.89 -4.56 8.78
#